data_5947c49875919ce02a557b89fce9de10
#
_entry.id   5947c49875919ce02a557b89fce9de10
#
_cell.length_a   1.000
_cell.length_b   1.000
_cell.length_c   1.000
_cell.angle_alpha   90.00
_cell.angle_beta   90.00
_cell.angle_gamma   90.00
#
_symmetry.space_group_name_H-M   'P 1'
#
loop_
_entity.id
_entity.type
_entity.pdbx_description
1 polymer ?
#
loop_
_entity_poly.entity_id
_entity_poly.type
_entity_poly.pdbx_seq_one_letter_code
_entity_poly.pdbx_strand_id
1 'polypeptide(L)'
;FKQKTAYEIGVRLVGSEMCIRDRMKAMRIFITSTVFLLTGILYAQGLDQRCTQMGESACVDWDRGVVMAEGLGAPASSAKNTAQKNATALRAAKLDAARNMLEMIKGINLSSSTTMRDAMVQNDTVRTQVQGRLFGLRPSGKPRYFSDGSVSILMEASLRQTIPDEALTSSNGEAPREISGPSSGSSGSARLDPGRVYTGLIIDARGSGAQPAMSPKIYDEEGNELYGSAYVDQEFVQKHGMAGYVRDLDQALANDRVQGTPAVLKALSSSGANQTDLILSKSDADQLRGLADHLNFLREARVVIVLD
;
A
#
# COMPACT_ATOMS: atom_id res chain seq x y z
N PHE A 1 -5.86 -44.17 -75.91
CA PHE A 1 -5.29 -44.06 -74.52
C PHE A 1 -3.98 -43.29 -74.62
N LYS A 2 -3.96 -42.06 -74.10
CA LYS A 2 -2.77 -41.23 -74.10
C LYS A 2 -2.09 -41.38 -72.74
N GLN A 3 -0.92 -41.99 -72.68
CA GLN A 3 -0.13 -42.09 -71.43
C GLN A 3 0.36 -40.71 -71.05
N LYS A 4 0.11 -40.35 -69.82
CA LYS A 4 0.64 -39.13 -69.17
C LYS A 4 2.16 -39.29 -68.96
N THR A 5 2.94 -38.39 -69.52
CA THR A 5 4.39 -38.39 -69.39
C THR A 5 4.83 -38.03 -67.95
N ALA A 6 5.94 -38.59 -67.53
CA ALA A 6 6.53 -38.44 -66.19
C ALA A 6 6.77 -36.98 -65.71
N TYR A 7 6.66 -36.02 -66.65
CA TYR A 7 6.84 -34.59 -66.43
C TYR A 7 5.66 -33.94 -65.67
N GLU A 8 4.43 -34.47 -65.81
CA GLU A 8 3.26 -33.87 -65.11
C GLU A 8 3.17 -34.25 -63.63
N ILE A 9 3.92 -35.26 -63.14
CA ILE A 9 3.87 -35.71 -61.74
C ILE A 9 4.87 -34.92 -60.88
N GLY A 10 5.97 -34.41 -61.45
CA GLY A 10 7.00 -33.65 -60.70
C GLY A 10 6.58 -32.23 -60.28
N VAL A 11 5.66 -31.59 -61.05
CA VAL A 11 5.26 -30.21 -60.79
C VAL A 11 4.27 -30.10 -59.60
N ARG A 12 3.51 -31.17 -59.28
CA ARG A 12 2.56 -31.17 -58.15
C ARG A 12 3.20 -31.46 -56.82
N LEU A 13 4.35 -32.12 -56.77
CA LEU A 13 5.07 -32.42 -55.52
C LEU A 13 5.93 -31.23 -55.01
N VAL A 14 6.44 -30.41 -55.95
CA VAL A 14 7.26 -29.24 -55.60
C VAL A 14 6.40 -28.11 -54.94
N GLY A 15 5.12 -28.00 -55.31
CA GLY A 15 4.23 -26.99 -54.74
C GLY A 15 3.81 -27.25 -53.27
N SER A 16 3.75 -28.52 -52.85
CA SER A 16 3.35 -28.87 -51.48
C SER A 16 4.48 -28.73 -50.47
N GLU A 17 5.72 -28.94 -50.90
CA GLU A 17 6.86 -28.80 -49.96
C GLU A 17 7.24 -27.33 -49.72
N MET A 18 7.05 -26.43 -50.66
CA MET A 18 7.27 -25.00 -50.46
C MET A 18 6.26 -24.38 -49.46
N CYS A 19 5.01 -24.85 -49.45
CA CYS A 19 4.01 -24.36 -48.50
C CYS A 19 4.26 -24.79 -47.03
N ILE A 20 4.86 -25.96 -46.81
CA ILE A 20 5.17 -26.47 -45.45
C ILE A 20 6.40 -25.75 -44.87
N ARG A 21 7.38 -25.41 -45.73
CA ARG A 21 8.62 -24.76 -45.31
C ARG A 21 8.41 -23.30 -44.92
N ASP A 22 7.53 -22.58 -45.60
CA ASP A 22 7.21 -21.19 -45.29
C ASP A 22 6.29 -21.07 -44.06
N ARG A 23 5.38 -22.04 -43.83
CA ARG A 23 4.58 -22.05 -42.58
C ARG A 23 5.43 -22.26 -41.32
N MET A 24 6.46 -23.07 -41.41
CA MET A 24 7.35 -23.29 -40.27
C MET A 24 8.28 -22.11 -40.00
N LYS A 25 8.66 -21.35 -41.01
CA LYS A 25 9.43 -20.11 -40.80
C LYS A 25 8.57 -18.99 -40.20
N ALA A 26 7.34 -18.83 -40.66
CA ALA A 26 6.39 -17.87 -40.10
C ALA A 26 6.03 -18.23 -38.65
N MET A 27 5.86 -19.51 -38.31
CA MET A 27 5.57 -19.96 -36.97
C MET A 27 6.77 -19.80 -36.03
N ARG A 28 8.00 -19.96 -36.52
CA ARG A 28 9.21 -19.69 -35.70
C ARG A 28 9.42 -18.21 -35.42
N ILE A 29 9.09 -17.33 -36.35
CA ILE A 29 9.17 -15.87 -36.14
C ILE A 29 8.08 -15.41 -35.17
N PHE A 30 6.88 -15.98 -35.21
CA PHE A 30 5.81 -15.66 -34.27
C PHE A 30 6.11 -16.16 -32.86
N ILE A 31 6.69 -17.35 -32.66
CA ILE A 31 7.05 -17.90 -31.36
C ILE A 31 8.22 -17.13 -30.75
N THR A 32 9.21 -16.71 -31.53
CA THR A 32 10.31 -15.89 -31.02
C THR A 32 9.89 -14.47 -30.69
N SER A 33 8.94 -13.88 -31.44
CA SER A 33 8.39 -12.55 -31.15
C SER A 33 7.49 -12.54 -29.92
N THR A 34 6.66 -13.58 -29.70
CA THR A 34 5.81 -13.70 -28.51
C THR A 34 6.62 -14.02 -27.24
N VAL A 35 7.69 -14.79 -27.34
CA VAL A 35 8.60 -15.05 -26.20
C VAL A 35 9.37 -13.78 -25.83
N PHE A 36 9.76 -12.94 -26.80
CA PHE A 36 10.41 -11.66 -26.49
C PHE A 36 9.46 -10.62 -25.90
N LEU A 37 8.17 -10.64 -26.26
CA LEU A 37 7.14 -9.80 -25.63
C LEU A 37 6.77 -10.27 -24.20
N LEU A 38 6.81 -11.58 -23.94
CA LEU A 38 6.55 -12.12 -22.59
C LEU A 38 7.72 -11.92 -21.63
N THR A 39 8.96 -11.85 -22.13
CA THR A 39 10.13 -11.56 -21.27
C THR A 39 10.25 -10.07 -20.93
N GLY A 40 9.66 -9.18 -21.72
CA GLY A 40 9.61 -7.73 -21.44
C GLY A 40 8.66 -7.35 -20.31
N ILE A 41 7.66 -8.16 -20.00
CA ILE A 41 6.66 -7.90 -18.93
C ILE A 41 7.20 -8.29 -17.54
N LEU A 42 8.22 -9.14 -17.46
CA LEU A 42 8.79 -9.60 -16.18
C LEU A 42 9.75 -8.59 -15.50
N TYR A 43 10.08 -7.47 -16.17
CA TYR A 43 11.01 -6.47 -15.61
C TYR A 43 10.31 -5.20 -15.08
N ALA A 44 8.99 -5.09 -15.19
CA ALA A 44 8.21 -3.97 -14.68
C ALA A 44 7.57 -4.25 -13.29
N GLN A 45 8.05 -5.25 -12.55
CA GLN A 45 7.65 -5.44 -11.15
C GLN A 45 8.45 -4.49 -10.25
N GLY A 46 8.31 -3.20 -10.53
CA GLY A 46 8.70 -2.11 -9.67
C GLY A 46 7.70 -1.92 -8.52
N LEU A 47 7.73 -0.78 -7.92
CA LEU A 47 6.91 -0.30 -6.80
C LEU A 47 5.40 -0.64 -6.87
N ASP A 48 4.84 -0.90 -8.06
CA ASP A 48 3.41 -0.86 -8.37
C ASP A 48 2.53 -1.93 -7.66
N GLN A 49 3.01 -3.15 -7.46
CA GLN A 49 2.16 -4.21 -6.87
C GLN A 49 2.10 -4.22 -5.34
N ARG A 50 2.99 -3.49 -4.66
CA ARG A 50 3.09 -3.48 -3.19
C ARG A 50 2.57 -2.19 -2.56
N CYS A 51 2.29 -1.19 -3.35
CA CYS A 51 2.01 0.15 -2.88
C CYS A 51 0.52 0.44 -2.83
N THR A 52 0.05 0.86 -1.66
CA THR A 52 -1.33 1.27 -1.45
C THR A 52 -1.53 2.74 -1.81
N GLN A 53 -0.51 3.58 -1.60
CA GLN A 53 -0.51 4.98 -1.98
C GLN A 53 0.74 5.29 -2.81
N MET A 54 0.58 5.83 -4.02
CA MET A 54 1.64 6.05 -4.99
C MET A 54 1.98 7.53 -5.16
N GLY A 55 3.28 7.83 -5.27
CA GLY A 55 3.85 9.08 -5.76
C GLY A 55 4.68 8.82 -7.02
N GLU A 56 5.35 9.84 -7.57
CA GLU A 56 6.14 9.70 -8.80
C GLU A 56 7.33 8.72 -8.66
N SER A 57 8.06 8.80 -7.55
CA SER A 57 9.26 8.00 -7.29
C SER A 57 9.28 7.35 -5.90
N ALA A 58 8.15 7.42 -5.20
CA ALA A 58 7.98 6.86 -3.87
C ALA A 58 6.56 6.36 -3.67
N CYS A 59 6.38 5.45 -2.73
CA CYS A 59 5.05 4.93 -2.39
C CYS A 59 4.99 4.48 -0.94
N VAL A 60 3.77 4.33 -0.43
CA VAL A 60 3.47 3.79 0.89
C VAL A 60 2.78 2.44 0.73
N ASP A 61 3.35 1.44 1.36
CA ASP A 61 2.72 0.14 1.62
C ASP A 61 2.14 0.19 3.05
N TRP A 62 0.86 0.46 3.14
CA TRP A 62 0.16 0.60 4.41
C TRP A 62 -0.07 -0.73 5.13
N ASP A 63 -0.12 -1.84 4.39
CA ASP A 63 -0.26 -3.18 4.97
C ASP A 63 0.99 -3.55 5.78
N ARG A 64 2.17 -3.31 5.19
CA ARG A 64 3.46 -3.52 5.86
C ARG A 64 3.90 -2.35 6.75
N GLY A 65 3.24 -1.20 6.64
CA GLY A 65 3.62 0.02 7.34
C GLY A 65 4.98 0.56 6.93
N VAL A 66 5.31 0.49 5.63
CA VAL A 66 6.60 0.95 5.09
C VAL A 66 6.41 1.98 3.99
N VAL A 67 7.35 2.90 3.89
CA VAL A 67 7.51 3.80 2.75
C VAL A 67 8.72 3.38 1.94
N MET A 68 8.57 3.34 0.63
CA MET A 68 9.63 2.98 -0.31
C MET A 68 9.85 4.14 -1.28
N ALA A 69 11.11 4.39 -1.64
CA ALA A 69 11.45 5.39 -2.64
C ALA A 69 12.61 4.91 -3.51
N GLU A 70 12.48 5.12 -4.81
CA GLU A 70 13.57 4.96 -5.76
C GLU A 70 14.32 6.29 -5.91
N GLY A 71 15.64 6.21 -5.96
CA GLY A 71 16.48 7.35 -6.24
C GLY A 71 17.43 7.05 -7.38
N LEU A 72 17.68 8.05 -8.21
CA LEU A 72 18.59 8.02 -9.34
C LEU A 72 19.77 8.95 -9.07
N GLY A 73 20.98 8.48 -9.33
CA GLY A 73 22.19 9.27 -9.15
C GLY A 73 23.14 9.20 -10.34
N ALA A 74 23.60 10.35 -10.79
CA ALA A 74 24.63 10.46 -11.80
C ALA A 74 26.03 10.50 -11.18
N PRO A 75 27.07 10.02 -11.90
CA PRO A 75 28.44 10.12 -11.46
C PRO A 75 28.91 11.59 -11.39
N ALA A 76 29.75 11.92 -10.41
CA ALA A 76 30.33 13.25 -10.34
C ALA A 76 31.27 13.50 -11.53
N SER A 77 31.20 14.70 -12.09
CA SER A 77 32.10 15.12 -13.22
C SER A 77 33.59 15.07 -12.85
N SER A 78 33.91 15.20 -11.56
CA SER A 78 35.28 15.14 -11.04
C SER A 78 35.81 13.71 -10.85
N ALA A 79 34.98 12.66 -11.06
CA ALA A 79 35.39 11.27 -10.85
C ALA A 79 36.35 10.79 -11.94
N LYS A 80 37.56 10.37 -11.53
CA LYS A 80 38.64 10.02 -12.44
C LYS A 80 38.65 8.58 -12.94
N ASN A 81 37.96 7.67 -12.22
CA ASN A 81 37.91 6.25 -12.56
C ASN A 81 36.52 5.67 -12.31
N THR A 82 36.27 4.46 -12.84
CA THR A 82 34.97 3.78 -12.75
C THR A 82 34.52 3.57 -11.30
N ALA A 83 35.45 3.24 -10.39
CA ALA A 83 35.12 3.03 -8.99
C ALA A 83 34.62 4.33 -8.33
N GLN A 84 35.27 5.47 -8.62
CA GLN A 84 34.82 6.78 -8.14
C GLN A 84 33.49 7.19 -8.76
N LYS A 85 33.29 6.94 -10.07
CA LYS A 85 32.01 7.19 -10.75
C LYS A 85 30.89 6.42 -10.07
N ASN A 86 31.06 5.12 -9.86
CA ASN A 86 30.06 4.28 -9.21
C ASN A 86 29.77 4.71 -7.76
N ALA A 87 30.81 5.03 -7.00
CA ALA A 87 30.67 5.47 -5.60
C ALA A 87 29.94 6.81 -5.47
N THR A 88 30.24 7.77 -6.36
CA THR A 88 29.57 9.08 -6.36
C THR A 88 28.14 8.99 -6.84
N ALA A 89 27.86 8.21 -7.91
CA ALA A 89 26.53 7.97 -8.42
C ALA A 89 25.65 7.26 -7.37
N LEU A 90 26.16 6.23 -6.71
CA LEU A 90 25.43 5.54 -5.64
C LEU A 90 25.10 6.46 -4.45
N ARG A 91 26.04 7.35 -4.07
CA ARG A 91 25.78 8.33 -3.01
C ARG A 91 24.69 9.32 -3.44
N ALA A 92 24.75 9.82 -4.67
CA ALA A 92 23.74 10.71 -5.23
C ALA A 92 22.36 10.03 -5.28
N ALA A 93 22.29 8.77 -5.72
CA ALA A 93 21.06 7.99 -5.76
C ALA A 93 20.42 7.81 -4.35
N LYS A 94 21.24 7.54 -3.32
CA LYS A 94 20.74 7.45 -1.94
C LYS A 94 20.16 8.77 -1.43
N LEU A 95 20.80 9.89 -1.75
CA LEU A 95 20.31 11.21 -1.36
C LEU A 95 19.02 11.57 -2.09
N ASP A 96 18.91 11.20 -3.36
CA ASP A 96 17.72 11.40 -4.16
C ASP A 96 16.54 10.55 -3.63
N ALA A 97 16.75 9.26 -3.35
CA ALA A 97 15.76 8.41 -2.70
C ALA A 97 15.29 8.98 -1.36
N ALA A 98 16.19 9.50 -0.54
CA ALA A 98 15.82 10.12 0.74
C ALA A 98 14.96 11.37 0.57
N ARG A 99 15.18 12.17 -0.49
CA ARG A 99 14.33 13.33 -0.82
C ARG A 99 12.94 12.88 -1.28
N ASN A 100 12.89 11.92 -2.20
CA ASN A 100 11.62 11.38 -2.69
C ASN A 100 10.79 10.78 -1.55
N MET A 101 11.44 10.07 -0.64
CA MET A 101 10.81 9.52 0.56
C MET A 101 10.31 10.62 1.50
N LEU A 102 11.07 11.68 1.70
CA LEU A 102 10.64 12.82 2.53
C LEU A 102 9.40 13.50 1.95
N GLU A 103 9.34 13.71 0.63
CA GLU A 103 8.15 14.28 0.00
C GLU A 103 6.94 13.37 0.14
N MET A 104 7.11 12.06 0.00
CA MET A 104 6.05 11.08 0.22
C MET A 104 5.53 11.12 1.67
N ILE A 105 6.44 11.14 2.65
CA ILE A 105 6.10 11.21 4.08
C ILE A 105 5.33 12.50 4.40
N LYS A 106 5.71 13.65 3.84
CA LYS A 106 4.97 14.90 4.03
C LYS A 106 3.52 14.82 3.56
N GLY A 107 3.23 13.99 2.55
CA GLY A 107 1.89 13.77 2.04
C GLY A 107 1.03 12.79 2.86
N ILE A 108 1.60 12.15 3.89
CA ILE A 108 0.86 11.20 4.73
C ILE A 108 -0.12 11.96 5.62
N ASN A 109 -1.37 11.50 5.63
CA ASN A 109 -2.37 11.99 6.56
C ASN A 109 -2.10 11.44 7.96
N LEU A 110 -2.00 12.31 8.94
CA LEU A 110 -1.98 11.93 10.36
C LEU A 110 -3.39 11.72 10.87
N SER A 111 -4.30 12.64 10.51
CA SER A 111 -5.71 12.61 10.84
C SER A 111 -6.55 13.23 9.72
N SER A 112 -7.85 13.35 9.93
CA SER A 112 -8.78 13.99 8.98
C SER A 112 -8.52 15.49 8.72
N SER A 113 -7.75 16.15 9.57
CA SER A 113 -7.45 17.59 9.45
C SER A 113 -5.96 17.91 9.35
N THR A 114 -5.08 16.97 9.56
CA THR A 114 -3.64 17.21 9.72
C THR A 114 -2.83 16.23 8.88
N THR A 115 -1.89 16.76 8.09
CA THR A 115 -0.89 15.98 7.36
C THR A 115 0.45 15.99 8.12
N MET A 116 1.35 15.09 7.72
CA MET A 116 2.71 15.10 8.24
C MET A 116 3.46 16.40 7.89
N ARG A 117 3.13 17.03 6.77
CA ARG A 117 3.64 18.36 6.39
C ARG A 117 3.26 19.41 7.43
N ASP A 118 1.99 19.43 7.83
CA ASP A 118 1.49 20.40 8.81
C ASP A 118 2.18 20.22 10.17
N ALA A 119 2.34 18.97 10.62
CA ALA A 119 3.05 18.65 11.85
C ALA A 119 4.52 19.09 11.81
N MET A 120 5.20 18.90 10.67
CA MET A 120 6.59 19.34 10.48
C MET A 120 6.75 20.87 10.41
N VAL A 121 5.73 21.59 9.97
CA VAL A 121 5.72 23.06 9.96
C VAL A 121 5.48 23.60 11.36
N GLN A 122 4.57 22.97 12.11
CA GLN A 122 4.20 23.40 13.46
C GLN A 122 5.24 23.04 14.52
N ASN A 123 6.04 21.98 14.27
CA ASN A 123 6.99 21.46 15.26
C ASN A 123 8.34 21.12 14.63
N ASP A 124 9.35 21.94 14.94
CA ASP A 124 10.73 21.76 14.47
C ASP A 124 11.37 20.46 14.96
N THR A 125 10.98 19.97 16.14
CA THR A 125 11.48 18.69 16.67
C THR A 125 11.00 17.54 15.80
N VAL A 126 9.72 17.52 15.43
CA VAL A 126 9.14 16.52 14.49
C VAL A 126 9.90 16.56 13.16
N ARG A 127 10.10 17.76 12.61
CA ARG A 127 10.85 17.93 11.36
C ARG A 127 12.26 17.38 11.44
N THR A 128 12.99 17.72 12.48
CA THR A 128 14.38 17.30 12.69
C THR A 128 14.48 15.78 12.89
N GLN A 129 13.59 15.20 13.65
CA GLN A 129 13.56 13.77 13.90
C GLN A 129 13.27 12.98 12.60
N VAL A 130 12.27 13.37 11.82
CA VAL A 130 11.96 12.74 10.53
C VAL A 130 13.15 12.80 9.59
N GLN A 131 13.73 13.99 9.41
CA GLN A 131 14.91 14.16 8.56
C GLN A 131 16.10 13.33 9.06
N GLY A 132 16.37 13.33 10.35
CA GLY A 132 17.47 12.55 10.95
C GLY A 132 17.31 11.04 10.73
N ARG A 133 16.09 10.52 10.87
CA ARG A 133 15.78 9.09 10.65
C ARG A 133 15.94 8.68 9.20
N LEU A 134 15.63 9.57 8.24
CA LEU A 134 15.82 9.31 6.81
C LEU A 134 17.30 9.21 6.39
N PHE A 135 18.23 9.80 7.12
CA PHE A 135 19.66 9.63 6.84
C PHE A 135 20.20 8.23 7.18
N GLY A 136 19.49 7.46 8.02
CA GLY A 136 19.85 6.09 8.41
C GLY A 136 19.25 4.98 7.56
N LEU A 137 18.66 5.31 6.42
CA LEU A 137 17.93 4.37 5.57
C LEU A 137 18.82 3.26 5.03
N ARG A 138 18.24 2.06 4.95
CA ARG A 138 18.87 0.89 4.34
C ARG A 138 18.34 0.65 2.94
N PRO A 139 19.18 0.18 2.00
CA PRO A 139 18.72 -0.26 0.69
C PRO A 139 17.75 -1.44 0.82
N SER A 140 16.65 -1.40 0.06
CA SER A 140 15.69 -2.51 -0.07
C SER A 140 16.06 -3.46 -1.22
N GLY A 141 17.32 -3.50 -1.62
CA GLY A 141 17.79 -4.36 -2.70
C GLY A 141 19.18 -3.97 -3.18
N LYS A 142 19.61 -4.60 -4.28
CA LYS A 142 20.90 -4.27 -4.92
C LYS A 142 20.74 -3.05 -5.81
N PRO A 143 21.73 -2.11 -5.82
CA PRO A 143 21.74 -1.00 -6.77
C PRO A 143 21.77 -1.52 -8.22
N ARG A 144 21.10 -0.82 -9.12
CA ARG A 144 21.15 -1.05 -10.57
C ARG A 144 22.10 -0.03 -11.19
N TYR A 145 23.08 -0.51 -11.95
CA TYR A 145 24.05 0.31 -12.67
C TYR A 145 23.69 0.36 -14.14
N PHE A 146 23.65 1.55 -14.72
CA PHE A 146 23.34 1.78 -16.11
C PHE A 146 24.59 2.05 -16.94
N SER A 147 24.49 1.91 -18.27
CA SER A 147 25.61 2.07 -19.19
C SER A 147 26.15 3.49 -19.26
N ASP A 148 25.33 4.49 -18.95
CA ASP A 148 25.74 5.91 -18.84
C ASP A 148 26.47 6.24 -17.53
N GLY A 149 26.63 5.25 -16.65
CA GLY A 149 27.27 5.38 -15.34
C GLY A 149 26.33 5.86 -14.24
N SER A 150 25.04 6.07 -14.54
CA SER A 150 24.06 6.37 -13.50
C SER A 150 23.73 5.12 -12.67
N VAL A 151 23.20 5.33 -11.47
CA VAL A 151 22.83 4.28 -10.52
C VAL A 151 21.43 4.54 -10.00
N SER A 152 20.57 3.54 -10.04
CA SER A 152 19.28 3.55 -9.35
C SER A 152 19.34 2.67 -8.11
N ILE A 153 18.66 3.10 -7.03
CA ILE A 153 18.56 2.36 -5.78
C ILE A 153 17.17 2.51 -5.18
N LEU A 154 16.60 1.40 -4.70
CA LEU A 154 15.38 1.40 -3.90
C LEU A 154 15.75 1.45 -2.42
N MET A 155 15.17 2.40 -1.69
CA MET A 155 15.29 2.54 -0.24
C MET A 155 13.96 2.26 0.42
N GLU A 156 14.00 1.75 1.66
CA GLU A 156 12.81 1.42 2.45
C GLU A 156 12.96 1.95 3.88
N ALA A 157 11.88 2.48 4.43
CA ALA A 157 11.80 2.92 5.82
C ALA A 157 10.47 2.51 6.45
N SER A 158 10.49 2.09 7.70
CA SER A 158 9.28 1.87 8.47
C SER A 158 8.60 3.20 8.78
N LEU A 159 7.31 3.32 8.49
CA LEU A 159 6.51 4.51 8.83
C LEU A 159 6.57 4.80 10.33
N ARG A 160 6.43 3.78 11.14
CA ARG A 160 6.42 3.91 12.61
C ARG A 160 7.76 4.36 13.18
N GLN A 161 8.85 3.86 12.61
CA GLN A 161 10.18 4.30 13.03
C GLN A 161 10.54 5.68 12.49
N THR A 162 9.89 6.13 11.44
CA THR A 162 10.17 7.40 10.78
C THR A 162 9.30 8.54 11.31
N ILE A 163 8.01 8.27 11.58
CA ILE A 163 7.08 9.25 12.16
C ILE A 163 7.23 9.26 13.67
N PRO A 164 7.58 10.38 14.31
CA PRO A 164 7.72 10.46 15.74
C PRO A 164 6.36 10.48 16.45
N ASP A 165 6.32 9.95 17.69
CA ASP A 165 5.10 9.87 18.49
C ASP A 165 4.50 11.25 18.77
N GLU A 166 5.33 12.28 18.88
CA GLU A 166 4.88 13.67 19.07
C GLU A 166 4.02 14.19 17.90
N ALA A 167 4.21 13.63 16.69
CA ALA A 167 3.34 13.96 15.57
C ALA A 167 1.95 13.30 15.68
N LEU A 168 1.84 12.19 16.41
CA LEU A 168 0.61 11.43 16.59
C LEU A 168 -0.18 11.87 17.84
N THR A 169 0.50 12.46 18.84
CA THR A 169 -0.06 12.77 20.15
C THR A 169 -0.70 14.15 20.26
N SER A 170 -0.87 14.88 19.17
CA SER A 170 -1.53 16.21 19.19
C SER A 170 -2.95 16.22 19.79
N SER A 171 -3.46 15.08 20.25
CA SER A 171 -4.83 14.97 20.76
C SER A 171 -5.02 14.18 22.08
N ASN A 172 -3.99 13.60 22.75
CA ASN A 172 -4.28 12.58 23.74
C ASN A 172 -3.44 12.61 25.00
N GLY A 173 -4.02 13.21 26.02
CA GLY A 173 -3.73 12.94 27.45
C GLY A 173 -4.89 12.29 28.20
N GLU A 174 -5.91 11.78 27.50
CA GLU A 174 -7.12 11.25 28.11
C GLU A 174 -7.09 9.71 28.13
N ALA A 175 -7.50 9.11 29.25
CA ALA A 175 -7.63 7.66 29.37
C ALA A 175 -8.59 7.11 28.30
N PRO A 176 -8.42 5.86 27.82
CA PRO A 176 -9.31 5.27 26.83
C PRO A 176 -10.77 5.38 27.26
N ARG A 177 -11.62 5.89 26.39
CA ARG A 177 -13.06 6.01 26.62
C ARG A 177 -13.73 4.67 26.36
N GLU A 178 -14.72 4.34 27.19
CA GLU A 178 -15.58 3.19 26.92
C GLU A 178 -16.71 3.58 25.97
N ILE A 179 -17.03 2.69 25.03
CA ILE A 179 -18.16 2.88 24.12
C ILE A 179 -19.45 2.68 24.94
N SER A 180 -20.26 3.73 25.02
CA SER A 180 -21.54 3.67 25.73
C SER A 180 -22.52 2.70 25.05
N GLY A 181 -23.25 1.94 25.84
CA GLY A 181 -24.16 0.87 25.41
C GLY A 181 -25.33 1.30 24.51
N PRO A 182 -26.16 0.36 24.01
CA PRO A 182 -27.03 0.56 22.87
C PRO A 182 -28.22 1.48 23.13
N SER A 183 -28.50 2.34 22.13
CA SER A 183 -29.83 2.93 21.95
C SER A 183 -30.63 2.02 20.99
N SER A 184 -31.80 1.58 21.41
CA SER A 184 -32.67 0.64 20.70
C SER A 184 -33.10 1.15 19.33
N GLY A 185 -32.84 0.38 18.26
CA GLY A 185 -33.53 0.63 16.97
C GLY A 185 -32.83 0.11 15.71
N SER A 186 -33.39 -0.95 15.14
CA SER A 186 -33.73 -1.20 13.73
C SER A 186 -32.65 -1.50 12.68
N SER A 187 -32.74 -2.70 12.19
CA SER A 187 -32.67 -3.26 10.81
C SER A 187 -31.66 -2.74 9.79
N GLY A 188 -30.76 -3.64 9.35
CA GLY A 188 -30.31 -3.79 7.98
C GLY A 188 -28.80 -3.73 7.79
N SER A 189 -28.23 -4.83 7.63
CA SER A 189 -26.92 -5.26 7.12
C SER A 189 -26.44 -6.49 7.91
N ALA A 190 -25.38 -7.15 7.52
CA ALA A 190 -24.95 -8.40 8.15
C ALA A 190 -25.02 -8.31 9.69
N ARG A 191 -25.97 -9.01 10.27
CA ARG A 191 -26.28 -8.90 11.71
C ARG A 191 -25.14 -9.50 12.50
N LEU A 192 -24.41 -8.66 13.26
CA LEU A 192 -23.44 -9.15 14.23
C LEU A 192 -24.19 -9.95 15.31
N ASP A 193 -23.68 -11.10 15.65
CA ASP A 193 -24.25 -11.96 16.70
C ASP A 193 -23.72 -11.53 18.07
N PRO A 194 -24.56 -11.00 18.99
CA PRO A 194 -24.11 -10.59 20.31
C PRO A 194 -23.53 -11.72 21.18
N GLY A 195 -23.87 -12.98 20.85
CA GLY A 195 -23.32 -14.16 21.52
C GLY A 195 -21.96 -14.62 21.00
N ARG A 196 -21.43 -13.98 19.94
CA ARG A 196 -20.19 -14.37 19.30
C ARG A 196 -19.03 -13.49 19.76
N VAL A 197 -17.92 -14.11 20.12
CA VAL A 197 -16.68 -13.40 20.42
C VAL A 197 -15.98 -13.02 19.12
N TYR A 198 -15.82 -11.73 18.87
CA TYR A 198 -15.09 -11.22 17.72
C TYR A 198 -13.64 -10.94 18.08
N THR A 199 -12.74 -11.18 17.12
CA THR A 199 -11.29 -11.05 17.29
C THR A 199 -10.72 -9.76 16.70
N GLY A 200 -11.51 -9.00 15.94
CA GLY A 200 -11.12 -7.78 15.27
C GLY A 200 -12.26 -7.15 14.51
N LEU A 201 -12.02 -5.99 13.93
CA LEU A 201 -12.96 -5.27 13.08
C LEU A 201 -12.38 -5.07 11.68
N ILE A 202 -13.14 -5.44 10.67
CA ILE A 202 -12.87 -5.09 9.26
C ILE A 202 -13.92 -4.10 8.81
N ILE A 203 -13.49 -2.98 8.22
CA ILE A 203 -14.40 -2.02 7.61
C ILE A 203 -14.14 -1.98 6.11
N ASP A 204 -15.15 -2.40 5.35
CA ASP A 204 -15.14 -2.22 3.90
C ASP A 204 -15.50 -0.77 3.55
N ALA A 205 -14.48 0.03 3.27
CA ALA A 205 -14.61 1.43 2.91
C ALA A 205 -14.52 1.67 1.39
N ARG A 206 -14.58 0.61 0.59
CA ARG A 206 -14.56 0.73 -0.88
C ARG A 206 -15.77 1.50 -1.37
N GLY A 207 -15.53 2.41 -2.31
CA GLY A 207 -16.55 3.32 -2.84
C GLY A 207 -16.89 4.50 -1.95
N SER A 208 -16.28 4.63 -0.77
CA SER A 208 -16.47 5.78 0.14
C SER A 208 -15.55 6.96 -0.15
N GLY A 209 -14.53 6.77 -0.99
CA GLY A 209 -13.46 7.74 -1.23
C GLY A 209 -12.49 7.92 -0.06
N ALA A 210 -12.49 7.00 0.88
CA ALA A 210 -11.64 7.06 2.07
C ALA A 210 -10.15 7.01 1.71
N GLN A 211 -9.36 7.81 2.42
CA GLN A 211 -7.91 7.88 2.31
C GLN A 211 -7.25 7.31 3.57
N PRO A 212 -6.10 6.64 3.45
CA PRO A 212 -5.40 6.12 4.60
C PRO A 212 -4.83 7.24 5.48
N ALA A 213 -4.80 7.00 6.80
CA ALA A 213 -4.19 7.88 7.79
C ALA A 213 -3.53 7.09 8.92
N MET A 214 -2.62 7.75 9.64
CA MET A 214 -1.98 7.15 10.82
C MET A 214 -2.96 7.00 12.00
N SER A 215 -3.92 7.92 12.12
CA SER A 215 -4.89 7.97 13.20
C SER A 215 -6.31 8.21 12.66
N PRO A 216 -6.90 7.21 11.97
CA PRO A 216 -8.27 7.31 11.48
C PRO A 216 -9.27 7.26 12.63
N LYS A 217 -10.43 7.87 12.43
CA LYS A 217 -11.56 7.78 13.32
C LYS A 217 -12.76 7.14 12.63
N ILE A 218 -13.63 6.53 13.42
CA ILE A 218 -14.88 5.94 12.96
C ILE A 218 -16.01 6.59 13.74
N TYR A 219 -17.01 7.07 13.03
CA TYR A 219 -18.20 7.72 13.57
C TYR A 219 -19.46 6.98 13.10
N ASP A 220 -20.55 7.21 13.83
CA ASP A 220 -21.89 6.92 13.33
C ASP A 220 -22.45 8.11 12.53
N GLU A 221 -23.65 7.94 11.95
CA GLU A 221 -24.37 8.99 11.20
C GLU A 221 -24.73 10.21 12.08
N GLU A 222 -24.75 10.06 13.39
CA GLU A 222 -25.06 11.13 14.34
C GLU A 222 -23.79 11.89 14.79
N GLY A 223 -22.61 11.47 14.32
CA GLY A 223 -21.32 12.07 14.66
C GLY A 223 -20.71 11.60 15.97
N ASN A 224 -21.25 10.53 16.58
CA ASN A 224 -20.64 9.94 17.76
C ASN A 224 -19.44 9.08 17.36
N GLU A 225 -18.31 9.28 18.01
CA GLU A 225 -17.08 8.52 17.79
C GLU A 225 -17.23 7.10 18.33
N LEU A 226 -16.95 6.11 17.47
CA LEU A 226 -16.96 4.68 17.78
C LEU A 226 -15.56 4.13 17.94
N TYR A 227 -14.60 4.71 17.23
CA TYR A 227 -13.20 4.33 17.25
C TYR A 227 -12.31 5.54 16.95
N GLY A 228 -11.21 5.63 17.63
CA GLY A 228 -10.21 6.68 17.49
C GLY A 228 -9.14 6.55 18.55
N SER A 229 -8.21 7.48 18.60
CA SER A 229 -7.08 7.46 19.52
C SER A 229 -7.49 7.46 21.01
N ALA A 230 -8.70 7.94 21.33
CA ALA A 230 -9.24 7.91 22.70
C ALA A 230 -9.72 6.51 23.16
N TYR A 231 -9.81 5.55 22.25
CA TYR A 231 -10.31 4.20 22.55
C TYR A 231 -9.22 3.12 22.51
N VAL A 232 -8.00 3.47 22.13
CA VAL A 232 -6.91 2.51 21.90
C VAL A 232 -5.81 2.67 22.93
N ASP A 233 -5.32 1.56 23.46
CA ASP A 233 -4.19 1.58 24.38
C ASP A 233 -2.90 1.96 23.62
N GLN A 234 -2.15 2.92 24.15
CA GLN A 234 -0.95 3.46 23.49
C GLN A 234 0.11 2.40 23.17
N GLU A 235 0.24 1.37 23.99
CA GLU A 235 1.17 0.27 23.75
C GLU A 235 0.88 -0.45 22.41
N PHE A 236 -0.40 -0.69 22.11
CA PHE A 236 -0.79 -1.32 20.83
C PHE A 236 -0.64 -0.36 19.66
N VAL A 237 -0.96 0.93 19.85
CA VAL A 237 -0.71 1.96 18.82
C VAL A 237 0.77 2.03 18.46
N GLN A 238 1.66 1.98 19.45
CA GLN A 238 3.10 1.97 19.23
C GLN A 238 3.59 0.71 18.48
N LYS A 239 3.01 -0.45 18.75
CA LYS A 239 3.41 -1.71 18.12
C LYS A 239 2.82 -1.89 16.71
N HIS A 240 1.55 -1.61 16.53
CA HIS A 240 0.78 -2.02 15.35
C HIS A 240 0.18 -0.86 14.55
N GLY A 241 0.14 0.37 15.08
CA GLY A 241 -0.63 1.47 14.52
C GLY A 241 -2.11 1.35 14.87
N MET A 242 -2.88 2.39 14.58
CA MET A 242 -4.31 2.39 14.90
C MET A 242 -5.12 1.50 13.95
N ALA A 243 -4.79 1.46 12.66
CA ALA A 243 -5.46 0.60 11.69
C ALA A 243 -4.46 0.00 10.69
N GLY A 244 -4.78 -1.16 10.13
CA GLY A 244 -4.17 -1.71 8.92
C GLY A 244 -5.00 -1.31 7.71
N TYR A 245 -4.37 -1.23 6.53
CA TYR A 245 -5.06 -0.89 5.29
C TYR A 245 -4.71 -1.91 4.21
N VAL A 246 -5.73 -2.42 3.54
CA VAL A 246 -5.61 -3.38 2.44
C VAL A 246 -6.54 -2.97 1.30
N ARG A 247 -6.39 -3.59 0.12
CA ARG A 247 -7.21 -3.28 -1.06
C ARG A 247 -8.37 -4.25 -1.32
N ASP A 248 -8.36 -5.40 -0.70
CA ASP A 248 -9.45 -6.35 -0.87
C ASP A 248 -9.84 -7.02 0.46
N LEU A 249 -11.05 -7.58 0.47
CA LEU A 249 -11.63 -8.19 1.66
C LEU A 249 -10.94 -9.52 2.02
N ASP A 250 -10.44 -10.26 1.04
CA ASP A 250 -9.76 -11.54 1.30
C ASP A 250 -8.42 -11.30 1.99
N GLN A 251 -7.68 -10.26 1.58
CA GLN A 251 -6.47 -9.80 2.29
C GLN A 251 -6.81 -9.33 3.71
N ALA A 252 -7.92 -8.62 3.89
CA ALA A 252 -8.35 -8.20 5.22
C ALA A 252 -8.65 -9.38 6.14
N LEU A 253 -9.37 -10.39 5.64
CA LEU A 253 -9.70 -11.60 6.38
C LEU A 253 -8.46 -12.46 6.73
N ALA A 254 -7.44 -12.43 5.86
CA ALA A 254 -6.18 -13.13 6.06
C ALA A 254 -5.16 -12.33 6.91
N ASN A 255 -5.47 -11.09 7.28
CA ASN A 255 -4.55 -10.22 7.99
C ASN A 255 -4.36 -10.65 9.45
N ASP A 256 -3.11 -10.82 9.87
CA ASP A 256 -2.74 -11.27 11.22
C ASP A 256 -3.32 -10.37 12.33
N ARG A 257 -3.57 -9.09 12.04
CA ARG A 257 -4.13 -8.12 12.99
C ARG A 257 -5.53 -8.50 13.48
N VAL A 258 -6.35 -9.09 12.61
CA VAL A 258 -7.75 -9.45 12.88
C VAL A 258 -8.00 -10.96 12.83
N GLN A 259 -6.93 -11.75 12.88
CA GLN A 259 -6.96 -13.19 12.74
C GLN A 259 -8.02 -13.84 13.66
N GLY A 260 -8.78 -14.78 13.09
CA GLY A 260 -9.82 -15.54 13.79
C GLY A 260 -11.21 -15.24 13.24
N THR A 261 -12.05 -14.56 13.99
CA THR A 261 -13.43 -14.24 13.64
C THR A 261 -13.65 -12.72 13.69
N PRO A 262 -13.23 -11.95 12.70
CA PRO A 262 -13.47 -10.52 12.69
C PRO A 262 -14.93 -10.16 12.45
N ALA A 263 -15.40 -9.06 13.03
CA ALA A 263 -16.62 -8.39 12.61
C ALA A 263 -16.37 -7.66 11.30
N VAL A 264 -17.28 -7.78 10.33
CA VAL A 264 -17.16 -7.09 9.04
C VAL A 264 -18.32 -6.12 8.89
N LEU A 265 -18.01 -4.83 8.75
CA LEU A 265 -18.96 -3.75 8.57
C LEU A 265 -18.62 -2.97 7.29
N LYS A 266 -19.61 -2.23 6.76
CA LYS A 266 -19.40 -1.39 5.57
C LYS A 266 -19.48 0.09 5.94
N ALA A 267 -18.51 0.88 5.49
CA ALA A 267 -18.59 2.32 5.60
C ALA A 267 -19.62 2.88 4.61
N LEU A 268 -20.40 3.86 5.04
CA LEU A 268 -21.32 4.61 4.19
C LEU A 268 -20.58 5.66 3.39
N SER A 269 -19.67 6.36 4.03
CA SER A 269 -18.90 7.47 3.44
C SER A 269 -17.63 7.72 4.25
N SER A 270 -16.75 8.55 3.70
CA SER A 270 -15.64 9.15 4.41
C SER A 270 -15.93 10.60 4.78
N SER A 271 -15.23 11.14 5.79
CA SER A 271 -15.38 12.52 6.26
C SER A 271 -14.03 13.16 6.63
N GLY A 272 -14.11 14.48 6.95
CA GLY A 272 -12.94 15.30 7.23
C GLY A 272 -12.28 15.88 5.98
N ALA A 273 -11.40 16.86 6.16
CA ALA A 273 -10.73 17.54 5.05
C ALA A 273 -9.88 16.59 4.19
N ASN A 274 -9.27 15.58 4.83
CA ASN A 274 -8.43 14.57 4.20
C ASN A 274 -9.19 13.27 3.87
N GLN A 275 -10.51 13.21 4.13
CA GLN A 275 -11.37 12.03 3.90
C GLN A 275 -10.83 10.74 4.55
N THR A 276 -10.31 10.83 5.75
CA THR A 276 -9.69 9.71 6.46
C THR A 276 -10.56 9.10 7.55
N ASP A 277 -11.60 9.83 7.98
CA ASP A 277 -12.54 9.34 8.98
C ASP A 277 -13.70 8.63 8.27
N LEU A 278 -14.19 7.55 8.88
CA LEU A 278 -15.23 6.70 8.30
C LEU A 278 -16.54 6.88 9.03
N ILE A 279 -17.64 6.87 8.28
CA ILE A 279 -19.00 6.94 8.82
C ILE A 279 -19.66 5.58 8.60
N LEU A 280 -20.12 4.96 9.70
CA LEU A 280 -20.93 3.74 9.69
C LEU A 280 -22.42 4.10 9.77
N SER A 281 -23.28 3.18 9.27
CA SER A 281 -24.71 3.32 9.49
C SER A 281 -25.05 3.28 10.98
N LYS A 282 -26.13 3.96 11.36
CA LYS A 282 -26.63 3.90 12.75
C LYS A 282 -26.85 2.44 13.18
N SER A 283 -27.40 1.61 12.29
CA SER A 283 -27.62 0.19 12.55
C SER A 283 -26.33 -0.56 12.86
N ASP A 284 -25.27 -0.36 12.07
CA ASP A 284 -23.99 -1.03 12.27
C ASP A 284 -23.29 -0.51 13.51
N ALA A 285 -23.41 0.79 13.79
CA ALA A 285 -22.90 1.41 15.01
C ALA A 285 -23.57 0.84 16.26
N ASP A 286 -24.90 0.69 16.25
CA ASP A 286 -25.65 0.11 17.36
C ASP A 286 -25.32 -1.37 17.58
N GLN A 287 -25.11 -2.13 16.48
CA GLN A 287 -24.61 -3.51 16.57
C GLN A 287 -23.22 -3.56 17.22
N LEU A 288 -22.32 -2.67 16.82
CA LEU A 288 -20.97 -2.60 17.39
C LEU A 288 -21.02 -2.25 18.89
N ARG A 289 -21.85 -1.26 19.27
CA ARG A 289 -22.10 -0.92 20.70
C ARG A 289 -22.71 -2.07 21.49
N GLY A 290 -23.56 -2.87 20.86
CA GLY A 290 -24.13 -4.08 21.46
C GLY A 290 -23.12 -5.16 21.83
N LEU A 291 -21.91 -5.08 21.29
CA LEU A 291 -20.77 -5.95 21.64
C LEU A 291 -19.88 -5.36 22.76
N ALA A 292 -20.33 -4.33 23.48
CA ALA A 292 -19.49 -3.53 24.42
C ALA A 292 -18.65 -4.37 25.37
N ASP A 293 -19.16 -5.49 25.88
CA ASP A 293 -18.44 -6.40 26.78
C ASP A 293 -17.29 -7.18 26.10
N HIS A 294 -17.20 -7.14 24.76
CA HIS A 294 -16.25 -7.91 23.95
C HIS A 294 -15.38 -7.05 23.03
N LEU A 295 -15.38 -5.73 23.21
CA LEU A 295 -14.65 -4.77 22.34
C LEU A 295 -13.16 -4.63 22.66
N ASN A 296 -12.56 -5.54 23.41
CA ASN A 296 -11.13 -5.51 23.72
C ASN A 296 -10.26 -5.42 22.45
N PHE A 297 -10.73 -5.98 21.32
CA PHE A 297 -10.02 -5.89 20.06
C PHE A 297 -9.89 -4.46 19.53
N LEU A 298 -10.81 -3.54 19.86
CA LEU A 298 -10.67 -2.12 19.51
C LEU A 298 -9.57 -1.46 20.34
N ARG A 299 -9.50 -1.77 21.64
CA ARG A 299 -8.43 -1.27 22.52
C ARG A 299 -7.06 -1.78 22.10
N GLU A 300 -7.00 -2.99 21.52
CA GLU A 300 -5.80 -3.61 20.97
C GLU A 300 -5.48 -3.16 19.54
N ALA A 301 -6.19 -2.17 18.98
CA ALA A 301 -6.05 -1.68 17.61
C ALA A 301 -6.21 -2.78 16.54
N ARG A 302 -7.04 -3.79 16.79
CA ARG A 302 -7.30 -4.87 15.82
C ARG A 302 -8.35 -4.44 14.80
N VAL A 303 -8.00 -3.43 14.03
CA VAL A 303 -8.85 -2.83 13.00
C VAL A 303 -8.13 -2.88 11.66
N VAL A 304 -8.83 -3.33 10.61
CA VAL A 304 -8.37 -3.31 9.22
C VAL A 304 -9.42 -2.60 8.37
N ILE A 305 -8.97 -1.68 7.54
CA ILE A 305 -9.80 -0.89 6.62
C ILE A 305 -9.47 -1.32 5.19
N VAL A 306 -10.52 -1.69 4.43
CA VAL A 306 -10.39 -2.04 3.01
C VAL A 306 -10.66 -0.78 2.18
N LEU A 307 -9.69 -0.35 1.41
CA LEU A 307 -9.75 0.81 0.53
C LEU A 307 -9.90 0.40 -0.94
N ASP A 308 -10.19 1.38 -1.83
CA ASP A 308 -10.24 1.19 -3.29
C ASP A 308 -8.86 0.89 -3.92
#